data_d0ed03e6e28a941de51537c2e9d2b77c
#
_entry.id   d0ed03e6e28a941de51537c2e9d2b77c
#
_cell.length_a   1.000
_cell.length_b   1.000
_cell.length_c   1.000
_cell.angle_alpha   90.00
_cell.angle_beta   90.00
_cell.angle_gamma   90.00
#
_symmetry.space_group_name_H-M   'P 1'
#
loop_
_entity.id
_entity.type
_entity.pdbx_description
1 polymer ?
#
loop_
_entity_poly.entity_id
_entity_poly.type
_entity_poly.pdbx_seq_one_letter_code
_entity_poly.pdbx_strand_id
1 'polypeptide(L)'
;MSDISQPDNADGTKVTIDPNLKNPWGLARGAASPWWVNNDNTGTSTLYSGAGAITPLVVTVPNAAGEKGPSSPTGIIFNGTSDFALAAGNPASFIFVTKNGTIAGWGPPATPITPNSAGVGQSMAITKVDESKSGAVFTGLTWIEMDGNHFLLAANFSQNRIEMFDTNFRRVKISEEAFDDDRVPRDFAPYNVQAVGATVVVTYALQNSTKNGASDSCGEQCGFVDVFTANGRLVQRLEDGPWLQAPWGVALAAQDFGFFSHNLLIGNRFGGTIAAFDTVTGRFLGNLLDAAGAPIAISGLWGLEFDNRGSNEAGSTASPSTGPALFFAAGINGYADGLFGTLTPVAAELNAEDHE
;
A
#
# COMPACT_ATOMS: atom_id res chain seq x y z
N MET A 1 7.99 -14.40 3.00
CA MET A 1 6.66 -15.01 3.27
C MET A 1 5.97 -15.29 1.95
N SER A 2 5.35 -16.42 1.80
CA SER A 2 4.52 -16.77 0.63
C SER A 2 3.41 -17.73 1.06
N ASP A 3 2.38 -17.94 0.26
CA ASP A 3 1.37 -18.99 0.46
C ASP A 3 1.76 -20.31 -0.21
N ILE A 4 2.78 -20.28 -1.06
CA ILE A 4 3.36 -21.45 -1.73
C ILE A 4 4.86 -21.54 -1.47
N SER A 5 5.43 -22.73 -1.77
CA SER A 5 6.88 -22.94 -1.67
C SER A 5 7.64 -22.01 -2.62
N GLN A 6 8.64 -21.34 -2.10
CA GLN A 6 9.54 -20.44 -2.83
C GLN A 6 11.00 -20.88 -2.64
N PRO A 7 11.92 -20.46 -3.50
CA PRO A 7 13.36 -20.55 -3.23
C PRO A 7 13.71 -19.94 -1.86
N ASP A 8 14.79 -20.43 -1.28
CA ASP A 8 15.31 -19.85 -0.02
C ASP A 8 15.66 -18.34 -0.23
N ASN A 9 15.59 -17.58 0.83
CA ASN A 9 15.97 -16.16 0.82
C ASN A 9 17.46 -16.00 0.47
N ALA A 10 17.89 -14.81 0.11
CA ALA A 10 19.28 -14.50 -0.25
C ALA A 10 20.29 -14.85 0.87
N ASP A 11 19.86 -14.84 2.13
CA ASP A 11 20.62 -15.24 3.30
C ASP A 11 20.61 -16.75 3.59
N GLY A 12 19.93 -17.55 2.74
CA GLY A 12 19.76 -18.99 2.89
C GLY A 12 18.67 -19.41 3.87
N THR A 13 17.91 -18.47 4.44
CA THR A 13 16.77 -18.81 5.30
C THR A 13 15.58 -19.28 4.49
N LYS A 14 14.77 -20.18 5.08
CA LYS A 14 13.58 -20.70 4.42
C LYS A 14 12.46 -19.69 4.41
N VAL A 15 11.74 -19.62 3.28
CA VAL A 15 10.53 -18.80 3.18
C VAL A 15 9.42 -19.43 4.04
N THR A 16 8.85 -18.64 4.94
CA THR A 16 7.72 -19.09 5.77
C THR A 16 6.45 -19.16 4.94
N ILE A 17 5.65 -20.19 5.10
CA ILE A 17 4.40 -20.42 4.34
C ILE A 17 3.19 -20.03 5.18
N ASP A 18 2.36 -19.13 4.63
CA ASP A 18 1.04 -18.78 5.17
C ASP A 18 -0.03 -18.92 4.07
N PRO A 19 -0.94 -19.89 4.14
CA PRO A 19 -1.97 -20.12 3.12
C PRO A 19 -2.97 -18.95 2.98
N ASN A 20 -3.00 -18.01 3.92
CA ASN A 20 -3.85 -16.82 3.83
C ASN A 20 -3.26 -15.73 2.94
N LEU A 21 -1.93 -15.73 2.71
CA LEU A 21 -1.22 -14.69 1.97
C LEU A 21 -1.48 -14.82 0.45
N LYS A 22 -2.70 -14.51 0.01
CA LYS A 22 -3.11 -14.64 -1.40
C LYS A 22 -3.40 -13.28 -2.02
N ASN A 23 -2.67 -12.95 -3.08
CA ASN A 23 -2.73 -11.65 -3.77
C ASN A 23 -2.68 -10.48 -2.77
N PRO A 24 -1.60 -10.37 -1.98
CA PRO A 24 -1.48 -9.29 -1.00
C PRO A 24 -1.26 -7.95 -1.70
N TRP A 25 -2.02 -6.91 -1.27
CA TRP A 25 -1.94 -5.56 -1.83
C TRP A 25 -1.27 -4.58 -0.87
N GLY A 26 -2.07 -3.97 0.00
CA GLY A 26 -1.60 -2.97 0.95
C GLY A 26 -0.88 -3.59 2.13
N LEU A 27 0.10 -2.87 2.62
CA LEU A 27 0.80 -3.18 3.86
C LEU A 27 0.89 -1.93 4.72
N ALA A 28 0.83 -2.10 6.03
CA ALA A 28 0.94 -1.02 6.99
C ALA A 28 1.45 -1.54 8.34
N ARG A 29 2.07 -0.65 9.10
CA ARG A 29 2.45 -0.94 10.49
C ARG A 29 2.40 0.29 11.36
N GLY A 30 2.12 0.10 12.63
CA GLY A 30 2.39 1.09 13.67
C GLY A 30 3.77 0.88 14.29
N ALA A 31 4.30 1.87 15.00
CA ALA A 31 5.65 1.83 15.59
C ALA A 31 5.93 0.57 16.43
N ALA A 32 4.93 0.05 17.14
CA ALA A 32 5.05 -1.13 17.99
C ALA A 32 4.25 -2.35 17.49
N SER A 33 3.68 -2.29 16.26
CA SER A 33 2.89 -3.39 15.69
C SER A 33 3.72 -4.26 14.74
N PRO A 34 3.32 -5.53 14.51
CA PRO A 34 3.79 -6.27 13.35
C PRO A 34 3.34 -5.59 12.04
N TRP A 35 3.84 -6.05 10.90
CA TRP A 35 3.34 -5.72 9.59
C TRP A 35 1.95 -6.31 9.40
N TRP A 36 1.01 -5.50 8.95
CA TRP A 36 -0.32 -5.90 8.51
C TRP A 36 -0.34 -5.94 6.99
N VAL A 37 -0.84 -7.01 6.43
CA VAL A 37 -0.86 -7.24 4.98
C VAL A 37 -2.27 -7.63 4.56
N ASN A 38 -2.87 -6.87 3.67
CA ASN A 38 -4.20 -7.14 3.13
C ASN A 38 -4.14 -8.17 2.02
N ASN A 39 -4.93 -9.23 2.15
CA ASN A 39 -4.99 -10.35 1.20
C ASN A 39 -6.29 -10.29 0.40
N ASP A 40 -6.21 -9.80 -0.84
CA ASP A 40 -7.37 -9.52 -1.70
C ASP A 40 -8.23 -10.78 -1.95
N ASN A 41 -7.58 -11.94 -2.19
CA ASN A 41 -8.31 -13.15 -2.56
C ASN A 41 -8.91 -13.91 -1.37
N THR A 42 -8.48 -13.63 -0.14
CA THR A 42 -9.02 -14.30 1.07
C THR A 42 -9.92 -13.41 1.90
N GLY A 43 -9.99 -12.10 1.59
CA GLY A 43 -10.79 -11.15 2.36
C GLY A 43 -10.27 -10.93 3.78
N THR A 44 -8.96 -11.11 3.98
CA THR A 44 -8.33 -11.03 5.30
C THR A 44 -7.18 -10.04 5.34
N SER A 45 -6.80 -9.66 6.55
CA SER A 45 -5.50 -9.06 6.83
C SER A 45 -4.73 -9.97 7.79
N THR A 46 -3.48 -10.28 7.45
CA THR A 46 -2.58 -11.16 8.21
C THR A 46 -1.37 -10.40 8.70
N LEU A 47 -0.72 -10.92 9.74
CA LEU A 47 0.29 -10.17 10.47
C LEU A 47 1.62 -10.91 10.50
N TYR A 48 2.71 -10.16 10.24
CA TYR A 48 4.06 -10.71 10.17
C TYR A 48 5.06 -9.82 10.90
N SER A 49 6.06 -10.44 11.51
CA SER A 49 7.24 -9.70 11.98
C SER A 49 8.08 -9.22 10.78
N GLY A 50 8.95 -8.24 11.01
CA GLY A 50 9.91 -7.81 10.00
C GLY A 50 10.90 -8.92 9.58
N ALA A 51 11.09 -9.93 10.43
CA ALA A 51 11.91 -11.12 10.13
C ALA A 51 11.13 -12.27 9.46
N GLY A 52 9.87 -12.05 9.06
CA GLY A 52 9.07 -13.06 8.36
C GLY A 52 8.46 -14.14 9.27
N ALA A 53 8.26 -13.90 10.57
CA ALA A 53 7.50 -14.79 11.43
C ALA A 53 6.00 -14.41 11.43
N ILE A 54 5.12 -15.43 11.40
CA ILE A 54 3.67 -15.22 11.47
C ILE A 54 3.30 -14.79 12.90
N THR A 55 2.57 -13.68 13.02
CA THR A 55 1.85 -13.32 14.23
C THR A 55 0.49 -14.02 14.18
N PRO A 56 0.09 -14.82 15.17
CA PRO A 56 -1.07 -15.71 15.06
C PRO A 56 -2.40 -14.96 15.25
N LEU A 57 -2.69 -14.04 14.34
CA LEU A 57 -3.96 -13.30 14.23
C LEU A 57 -4.35 -13.17 12.76
N VAL A 58 -5.58 -13.52 12.45
CA VAL A 58 -6.21 -13.30 11.15
C VAL A 58 -7.41 -12.39 11.35
N VAL A 59 -7.45 -11.27 10.64
CA VAL A 59 -8.55 -10.32 10.69
C VAL A 59 -9.34 -10.41 9.40
N THR A 60 -10.62 -10.79 9.50
CA THR A 60 -11.55 -10.74 8.36
C THR A 60 -11.92 -9.29 8.09
N VAL A 61 -11.75 -8.84 6.85
CA VAL A 61 -12.28 -7.56 6.36
C VAL A 61 -13.65 -7.83 5.77
N PRO A 62 -14.73 -7.21 6.29
CA PRO A 62 -16.10 -7.53 5.86
C PRO A 62 -16.36 -7.20 4.39
N ASN A 63 -17.16 -8.02 3.72
CA ASN A 63 -17.70 -7.72 2.40
C ASN A 63 -18.80 -6.64 2.50
N ALA A 64 -19.23 -6.12 1.35
CA ALA A 64 -20.40 -5.23 1.27
C ALA A 64 -21.68 -5.91 1.79
N ALA A 65 -22.59 -5.12 2.31
CA ALA A 65 -23.81 -5.64 2.93
C ALA A 65 -24.66 -6.46 1.94
N GLY A 66 -24.89 -7.73 2.28
CA GLY A 66 -25.66 -8.67 1.46
C GLY A 66 -24.83 -9.47 0.44
N GLU A 67 -23.56 -9.12 0.22
CA GLU A 67 -22.66 -9.87 -0.64
C GLU A 67 -22.14 -11.14 0.04
N LYS A 68 -21.95 -12.20 -0.75
CA LYS A 68 -21.47 -13.49 -0.27
C LYS A 68 -20.00 -13.70 -0.63
N GLY A 69 -19.30 -14.46 0.20
CA GLY A 69 -17.87 -14.78 0.00
C GLY A 69 -16.92 -13.76 0.64
N PRO A 70 -15.63 -13.90 0.40
CA PRO A 70 -14.64 -12.98 0.92
C PRO A 70 -14.79 -11.58 0.29
N SER A 71 -14.41 -10.55 1.02
CA SER A 71 -14.19 -9.23 0.44
C SER A 71 -12.86 -9.20 -0.35
N SER A 72 -12.58 -8.08 -0.98
CA SER A 72 -11.33 -7.86 -1.71
C SER A 72 -10.58 -6.64 -1.12
N PRO A 73 -9.92 -6.78 0.04
CA PRO A 73 -9.20 -5.68 0.68
C PRO A 73 -7.96 -5.29 -0.14
N THR A 74 -7.77 -3.98 -0.28
CA THR A 74 -6.70 -3.35 -1.05
C THR A 74 -5.83 -2.47 -0.16
N GLY A 75 -6.08 -1.15 -0.09
CA GLY A 75 -5.35 -0.24 0.77
C GLY A 75 -5.61 -0.48 2.26
N ILE A 76 -4.58 -0.24 3.06
CA ILE A 76 -4.61 -0.30 4.53
C ILE A 76 -3.77 0.83 5.09
N ILE A 77 -4.19 1.39 6.22
CA ILE A 77 -3.40 2.35 7.00
C ILE A 77 -3.38 1.99 8.48
N PHE A 78 -2.32 2.37 9.15
CA PHE A 78 -2.28 2.47 10.61
C PHE A 78 -2.82 3.84 11.03
N ASN A 79 -3.75 3.83 12.01
CA ASN A 79 -4.23 5.05 12.66
C ASN A 79 -3.57 5.19 14.04
N GLY A 80 -2.63 6.10 14.15
CA GLY A 80 -1.95 6.44 15.41
C GLY A 80 -2.68 7.48 16.24
N THR A 81 -3.90 7.90 15.84
CA THR A 81 -4.67 8.97 16.48
C THR A 81 -5.82 8.42 17.33
N SER A 82 -6.47 9.28 18.11
CA SER A 82 -7.71 8.95 18.83
C SER A 82 -8.98 9.08 17.98
N ASP A 83 -8.82 9.46 16.72
CA ASP A 83 -9.92 9.64 15.77
C ASP A 83 -10.35 8.33 15.10
N PHE A 84 -11.31 8.41 14.20
CA PHE A 84 -11.84 7.26 13.47
C PHE A 84 -12.42 6.18 14.39
N ALA A 85 -13.29 6.59 15.31
CA ALA A 85 -13.86 5.73 16.32
C ALA A 85 -14.80 4.64 15.73
N LEU A 86 -14.55 3.40 16.12
CA LEU A 86 -15.39 2.24 15.83
C LEU A 86 -16.63 2.23 16.74
N ALA A 87 -16.41 2.57 18.02
CA ALA A 87 -17.41 2.79 19.06
C ALA A 87 -16.93 3.92 19.97
N ALA A 88 -17.76 4.40 20.88
CA ALA A 88 -17.39 5.49 21.78
C ALA A 88 -16.11 5.17 22.56
N GLY A 89 -15.08 6.00 22.37
CA GLY A 89 -13.77 5.84 23.02
C GLY A 89 -12.89 4.72 22.47
N ASN A 90 -13.26 4.09 21.35
CA ASN A 90 -12.50 3.00 20.74
C ASN A 90 -12.14 3.36 19.30
N PRO A 91 -11.00 4.02 19.04
CA PRO A 91 -10.55 4.30 17.69
C PRO A 91 -10.18 3.03 16.92
N ALA A 92 -10.27 3.05 15.60
CA ALA A 92 -9.66 2.04 14.77
C ALA A 92 -8.13 2.15 14.90
N SER A 93 -7.44 1.02 15.09
CA SER A 93 -5.98 0.96 14.98
C SER A 93 -5.54 0.80 13.53
N PHE A 94 -6.31 0.04 12.75
CA PHE A 94 -6.11 -0.13 11.31
C PHE A 94 -7.41 0.10 10.55
N ILE A 95 -7.30 0.72 9.38
CA ILE A 95 -8.43 1.03 8.50
C ILE A 95 -8.13 0.44 7.13
N PHE A 96 -9.14 -0.20 6.55
CA PHE A 96 -9.07 -0.96 5.31
C PHE A 96 -10.06 -0.42 4.30
N VAL A 97 -9.69 -0.46 3.02
CA VAL A 97 -10.64 -0.27 1.91
C VAL A 97 -10.68 -1.53 1.04
N THR A 98 -11.81 -1.70 0.32
CA THR A 98 -12.02 -2.88 -0.51
C THR A 98 -12.49 -2.52 -1.92
N LYS A 99 -12.23 -3.40 -2.87
CA LYS A 99 -12.83 -3.32 -4.22
C LYS A 99 -14.36 -3.48 -4.20
N ASN A 100 -14.91 -4.01 -3.10
CA ASN A 100 -16.35 -4.11 -2.89
C ASN A 100 -17.02 -2.79 -2.47
N GLY A 101 -16.25 -1.68 -2.42
CA GLY A 101 -16.77 -0.35 -2.09
C GLY A 101 -16.99 -0.10 -0.60
N THR A 102 -16.25 -0.79 0.27
CA THR A 102 -16.36 -0.61 1.72
C THR A 102 -15.11 0.01 2.33
N ILE A 103 -15.30 0.74 3.45
CA ILE A 103 -14.24 1.13 4.38
C ILE A 103 -14.56 0.48 5.72
N ALA A 104 -13.61 -0.26 6.27
CA ALA A 104 -13.75 -0.96 7.54
C ALA A 104 -12.61 -0.60 8.49
N GLY A 105 -12.85 -0.62 9.78
CA GLY A 105 -11.84 -0.37 10.81
C GLY A 105 -11.71 -1.53 11.78
N TRP A 106 -10.50 -1.74 12.29
CA TRP A 106 -10.20 -2.72 13.32
C TRP A 106 -9.44 -2.07 14.48
N GLY A 107 -9.82 -2.43 15.71
CA GLY A 107 -9.16 -1.98 16.95
C GLY A 107 -9.86 -2.56 18.18
N PRO A 108 -9.15 -3.34 19.02
CA PRO A 108 -9.71 -3.79 20.30
C PRO A 108 -9.96 -2.60 21.25
N PRO A 109 -10.98 -2.69 22.14
CA PRO A 109 -11.89 -3.84 22.35
C PRO A 109 -13.10 -3.87 21.41
N ALA A 110 -13.30 -2.90 20.52
CA ALA A 110 -14.47 -2.87 19.63
C ALA A 110 -14.52 -4.08 18.68
N THR A 111 -13.35 -4.63 18.33
CA THR A 111 -13.20 -5.84 17.49
C THR A 111 -12.54 -6.95 18.31
N PRO A 112 -13.33 -7.77 19.04
CA PRO A 112 -12.77 -8.79 19.92
C PRO A 112 -11.98 -9.85 19.15
N ILE A 113 -10.96 -10.40 19.79
CA ILE A 113 -10.15 -11.50 19.26
C ILE A 113 -10.57 -12.80 19.94
N THR A 114 -10.92 -13.81 19.16
CA THR A 114 -11.30 -15.13 19.65
C THR A 114 -10.38 -16.18 19.02
N PRO A 115 -9.68 -17.01 19.80
CA PRO A 115 -8.83 -18.05 19.22
C PRO A 115 -9.66 -19.15 18.56
N ASN A 116 -9.20 -19.64 17.41
CA ASN A 116 -9.75 -20.84 16.77
C ASN A 116 -9.16 -22.11 17.44
N SER A 117 -9.55 -23.30 16.94
CA SER A 117 -9.09 -24.59 17.48
C SER A 117 -7.58 -24.83 17.38
N ALA A 118 -6.88 -24.09 16.52
CA ALA A 118 -5.42 -24.13 16.37
C ALA A 118 -4.71 -23.06 17.23
N GLY A 119 -5.45 -22.30 18.05
CA GLY A 119 -4.91 -21.21 18.86
C GLY A 119 -4.59 -19.92 18.11
N VAL A 120 -4.98 -19.83 16.82
CA VAL A 120 -4.84 -18.61 16.04
C VAL A 120 -6.00 -17.67 16.35
N GLY A 121 -5.70 -16.43 16.74
CA GLY A 121 -6.69 -15.39 16.97
C GLY A 121 -7.49 -15.09 15.69
N GLN A 122 -8.80 -15.02 15.83
CA GLN A 122 -9.72 -14.61 14.75
C GLN A 122 -10.41 -13.33 15.19
N SER A 123 -10.49 -12.36 14.31
CA SER A 123 -11.21 -11.11 14.54
C SER A 123 -11.86 -10.65 13.26
N MET A 124 -12.79 -9.69 13.38
CA MET A 124 -13.46 -9.10 12.22
C MET A 124 -13.44 -7.58 12.36
N ALA A 125 -13.05 -6.89 11.30
CA ALA A 125 -13.17 -5.44 11.22
C ALA A 125 -14.65 -5.02 11.16
N ILE A 126 -14.92 -3.77 11.50
CA ILE A 126 -16.29 -3.20 11.48
C ILE A 126 -16.42 -2.31 10.25
N THR A 127 -17.37 -2.59 9.38
CA THR A 127 -17.70 -1.74 8.24
C THR A 127 -18.23 -0.39 8.73
N LYS A 128 -17.63 0.70 8.30
CA LYS A 128 -17.99 2.07 8.64
C LYS A 128 -18.59 2.81 7.45
N VAL A 129 -18.19 2.45 6.24
CA VAL A 129 -18.72 2.99 4.98
C VAL A 129 -19.05 1.82 4.06
N ASP A 130 -20.20 1.89 3.40
CA ASP A 130 -20.62 0.95 2.36
C ASP A 130 -21.20 1.74 1.18
N GLU A 131 -20.36 1.95 0.16
CA GLU A 131 -20.71 2.61 -1.10
C GLU A 131 -20.84 1.60 -2.26
N SER A 132 -20.98 0.32 -1.95
CA SER A 132 -21.15 -0.74 -2.96
C SER A 132 -22.32 -0.49 -3.90
N LYS A 133 -23.43 0.04 -3.37
CA LYS A 133 -24.64 0.38 -4.16
C LYS A 133 -24.39 1.49 -5.19
N SER A 134 -23.42 2.36 -4.96
CA SER A 134 -23.00 3.37 -5.94
C SER A 134 -22.00 2.82 -6.97
N GLY A 135 -21.57 1.57 -6.82
CA GLY A 135 -20.56 0.93 -7.65
C GLY A 135 -19.15 1.38 -7.32
N ALA A 136 -18.90 1.87 -6.11
CA ALA A 136 -17.55 2.25 -5.68
C ALA A 136 -16.60 1.05 -5.70
N VAL A 137 -15.35 1.29 -6.13
CA VAL A 137 -14.24 0.34 -6.08
C VAL A 137 -13.06 1.09 -5.48
N PHE A 138 -12.80 0.87 -4.19
CA PHE A 138 -11.69 1.50 -3.51
C PHE A 138 -10.42 0.67 -3.69
N THR A 139 -9.37 1.29 -4.22
CA THR A 139 -8.11 0.62 -4.54
C THR A 139 -6.93 1.12 -3.72
N GLY A 140 -7.04 2.26 -3.07
CA GLY A 140 -5.99 2.86 -2.24
C GLY A 140 -6.59 3.68 -1.10
N LEU A 141 -5.84 3.84 -0.02
CA LEU A 141 -6.25 4.58 1.19
C LEU A 141 -5.06 5.25 1.83
N THR A 142 -5.24 6.49 2.26
CA THR A 142 -4.33 7.18 3.18
C THR A 142 -5.11 8.06 4.15
N TRP A 143 -4.44 8.61 5.16
CA TRP A 143 -5.00 9.69 5.96
C TRP A 143 -4.11 10.92 5.88
N ILE A 144 -4.71 12.08 6.05
CA ILE A 144 -4.06 13.38 6.04
C ILE A 144 -4.50 14.21 7.24
N GLU A 145 -3.68 15.18 7.62
CA GLU A 145 -4.06 16.27 8.51
C GLU A 145 -4.23 17.57 7.69
N MET A 146 -5.33 18.25 7.90
CA MET A 146 -5.62 19.54 7.28
C MET A 146 -6.33 20.43 8.29
N ASP A 147 -5.76 21.61 8.56
CA ASP A 147 -6.29 22.58 9.53
C ASP A 147 -6.54 21.99 10.93
N GLY A 148 -5.64 21.10 11.38
CA GLY A 148 -5.73 20.41 12.67
C GLY A 148 -6.81 19.33 12.76
N ASN A 149 -7.38 18.91 11.64
CA ASN A 149 -8.34 17.82 11.55
C ASN A 149 -7.79 16.68 10.67
N HIS A 150 -8.12 15.45 11.04
CA HIS A 150 -7.74 14.28 10.25
C HIS A 150 -8.85 13.89 9.27
N PHE A 151 -8.44 13.45 8.09
CA PHE A 151 -9.33 12.96 7.03
C PHE A 151 -8.75 11.70 6.40
N LEU A 152 -9.63 10.78 5.99
CA LEU A 152 -9.25 9.69 5.09
C LEU A 152 -9.39 10.17 3.64
N LEU A 153 -8.45 9.75 2.80
CA LEU A 153 -8.54 9.84 1.35
C LEU A 153 -8.59 8.43 0.78
N ALA A 154 -9.61 8.13 -0.01
CA ALA A 154 -9.77 6.84 -0.67
C ALA A 154 -9.79 7.01 -2.19
N ALA A 155 -8.96 6.25 -2.90
CA ALA A 155 -8.97 6.20 -4.36
C ALA A 155 -10.18 5.37 -4.83
N ASN A 156 -11.23 6.04 -5.32
CA ASN A 156 -12.39 5.38 -5.91
C ASN A 156 -12.15 5.20 -7.41
N PHE A 157 -11.54 4.08 -7.74
CA PHE A 157 -11.07 3.77 -9.08
C PHE A 157 -12.20 3.72 -10.11
N SER A 158 -13.33 3.09 -9.78
CA SER A 158 -14.46 2.97 -10.70
C SER A 158 -15.08 4.31 -11.07
N GLN A 159 -15.03 5.29 -10.15
CA GLN A 159 -15.65 6.60 -10.30
C GLN A 159 -14.65 7.70 -10.66
N ASN A 160 -13.39 7.32 -10.92
CA ASN A 160 -12.32 8.21 -11.35
C ASN A 160 -12.16 9.44 -10.45
N ARG A 161 -12.05 9.24 -9.13
CA ARG A 161 -11.87 10.34 -8.16
C ARG A 161 -11.26 9.88 -6.84
N ILE A 162 -10.70 10.82 -6.11
CA ILE A 162 -10.40 10.67 -4.68
C ILE A 162 -11.63 11.08 -3.88
N GLU A 163 -11.99 10.28 -2.87
CA GLU A 163 -13.03 10.59 -1.92
C GLU A 163 -12.44 10.88 -0.55
N MET A 164 -13.02 11.89 0.13
CA MET A 164 -12.58 12.30 1.47
C MET A 164 -13.63 11.94 2.50
N PHE A 165 -13.18 11.45 3.67
CA PHE A 165 -14.04 11.12 4.81
C PHE A 165 -13.51 11.77 6.09
N ASP A 166 -14.43 12.28 6.91
CA ASP A 166 -14.10 12.85 8.23
C ASP A 166 -13.77 11.76 9.27
N THR A 167 -13.40 12.17 10.48
CA THR A 167 -13.07 11.28 11.61
C THR A 167 -14.24 10.41 12.09
N ASN A 168 -15.46 10.69 11.64
CA ASN A 168 -16.66 9.87 11.86
C ASN A 168 -17.00 8.98 10.67
N PHE A 169 -16.10 8.86 9.69
CA PHE A 169 -16.29 8.14 8.44
C PHE A 169 -17.43 8.70 7.56
N ARG A 170 -17.76 9.97 7.72
CA ARG A 170 -18.74 10.64 6.86
C ARG A 170 -18.04 11.26 5.68
N ARG A 171 -18.61 11.06 4.49
CA ARG A 171 -18.07 11.64 3.28
C ARG A 171 -18.09 13.17 3.34
N VAL A 172 -16.95 13.78 3.06
CA VAL A 172 -16.76 15.23 2.97
C VAL A 172 -16.81 15.62 1.49
N LYS A 173 -17.61 16.66 1.19
CA LYS A 173 -17.60 17.21 -0.17
C LYS A 173 -16.34 18.05 -0.35
N ILE A 174 -15.52 17.66 -1.31
CA ILE A 174 -14.36 18.44 -1.79
C ILE A 174 -14.69 19.09 -3.14
N SER A 175 -13.84 20.00 -3.61
CA SER A 175 -13.96 20.58 -4.96
C SER A 175 -13.87 19.48 -6.02
N GLU A 176 -14.58 19.63 -7.13
CA GLU A 176 -14.47 18.74 -8.29
C GLU A 176 -13.07 18.79 -8.93
N GLU A 177 -12.33 19.88 -8.72
CA GLU A 177 -10.96 20.07 -9.17
C GLU A 177 -9.90 19.50 -8.18
N ALA A 178 -10.34 19.07 -6.97
CA ALA A 178 -9.41 18.54 -5.99
C ALA A 178 -8.93 17.14 -6.39
N PHE A 179 -7.61 16.95 -6.40
CA PHE A 179 -6.96 15.70 -6.83
C PHE A 179 -7.25 15.34 -8.31
N ASP A 180 -7.56 16.33 -9.12
CA ASP A 180 -7.75 16.19 -10.56
C ASP A 180 -6.56 16.80 -11.31
N ASP A 181 -6.18 16.17 -12.43
CA ASP A 181 -5.24 16.68 -13.40
C ASP A 181 -5.82 16.47 -14.82
N ASP A 182 -6.10 17.57 -15.52
CA ASP A 182 -6.67 17.60 -16.86
C ASP A 182 -5.73 17.02 -17.95
N ARG A 183 -4.45 16.79 -17.61
CA ARG A 183 -3.49 16.10 -18.50
C ARG A 183 -3.57 14.58 -18.41
N VAL A 184 -4.09 14.03 -17.31
CA VAL A 184 -4.33 12.60 -17.21
C VAL A 184 -5.52 12.23 -18.09
N PRO A 185 -5.37 11.31 -19.06
CA PRO A 185 -6.48 10.90 -19.92
C PRO A 185 -7.64 10.31 -19.08
N ARG A 186 -8.87 10.57 -19.49
CA ARG A 186 -10.08 10.24 -18.71
C ARG A 186 -10.38 8.74 -18.54
N ASP A 187 -9.68 7.90 -19.26
CA ASP A 187 -9.71 6.42 -19.10
C ASP A 187 -8.70 5.92 -18.07
N PHE A 188 -7.85 6.80 -17.54
CA PHE A 188 -7.03 6.55 -16.37
C PHE A 188 -7.75 7.05 -15.12
N ALA A 189 -7.64 6.27 -14.03
CA ALA A 189 -8.28 6.60 -12.76
C ALA A 189 -7.28 6.52 -11.61
N PRO A 190 -7.51 7.26 -10.48
CA PRO A 190 -6.71 7.14 -9.27
C PRO A 190 -6.67 5.69 -8.80
N TYR A 191 -5.46 5.09 -8.81
CA TYR A 191 -5.27 3.68 -8.49
C TYR A 191 -4.75 3.46 -7.07
N ASN A 192 -3.92 4.37 -6.60
CA ASN A 192 -3.56 4.49 -5.19
C ASN A 192 -3.49 5.96 -4.78
N VAL A 193 -3.56 6.20 -3.48
CA VAL A 193 -3.37 7.49 -2.85
C VAL A 193 -2.53 7.29 -1.59
N GLN A 194 -1.43 8.05 -1.46
CA GLN A 194 -0.49 7.91 -0.36
C GLN A 194 -0.03 9.28 0.15
N ALA A 195 -0.17 9.54 1.44
CA ALA A 195 0.44 10.70 2.06
C ALA A 195 1.96 10.50 2.17
N VAL A 196 2.72 11.49 1.72
CA VAL A 196 4.18 11.52 1.80
C VAL A 196 4.58 12.88 2.38
N GLY A 197 4.94 12.89 3.64
CA GLY A 197 5.16 14.14 4.38
C GLY A 197 3.90 15.01 4.37
N ALA A 198 4.02 16.25 3.88
CA ALA A 198 2.91 17.22 3.78
C ALA A 198 2.16 17.13 2.44
N THR A 199 2.51 16.19 1.57
CA THR A 199 1.92 16.04 0.24
C THR A 199 1.17 14.72 0.11
N VAL A 200 0.37 14.62 -0.95
CA VAL A 200 -0.40 13.44 -1.31
C VAL A 200 0.02 13.01 -2.72
N VAL A 201 0.53 11.81 -2.84
CA VAL A 201 0.87 11.20 -4.12
C VAL A 201 -0.32 10.37 -4.59
N VAL A 202 -0.78 10.61 -5.82
CA VAL A 202 -1.83 9.84 -6.48
C VAL A 202 -1.23 9.14 -7.69
N THR A 203 -1.40 7.83 -7.76
CA THR A 203 -1.04 7.05 -8.94
C THR A 203 -2.27 6.78 -9.78
N TYR A 204 -2.11 6.70 -11.09
CA TYR A 204 -3.21 6.46 -12.02
C TYR A 204 -2.91 5.25 -12.89
N ALA A 205 -3.93 4.45 -13.15
CA ALA A 205 -3.86 3.31 -14.06
C ALA A 205 -5.03 3.32 -15.05
N LEU A 206 -4.81 2.74 -16.23
CA LEU A 206 -5.84 2.58 -17.25
C LEU A 206 -6.96 1.67 -16.70
N GLN A 207 -8.20 2.12 -16.75
CA GLN A 207 -9.35 1.32 -16.33
C GLN A 207 -9.62 0.18 -17.33
N ASN A 208 -10.01 -0.99 -16.81
CA ASN A 208 -10.59 -2.03 -17.66
C ASN A 208 -12.02 -1.65 -18.12
N SER A 209 -12.58 -2.43 -19.05
CA SER A 209 -13.92 -2.15 -19.62
C SER A 209 -15.06 -2.14 -18.60
N THR A 210 -14.89 -2.80 -17.46
CA THR A 210 -15.89 -2.84 -16.36
C THR A 210 -15.60 -1.85 -15.25
N LYS A 211 -14.47 -1.14 -15.31
CA LYS A 211 -14.00 -0.17 -14.32
C LYS A 211 -13.84 -0.71 -12.89
N ASN A 212 -13.72 -2.02 -12.73
CA ASN A 212 -13.53 -2.66 -11.43
C ASN A 212 -12.07 -3.00 -11.12
N GLY A 213 -11.14 -2.59 -11.97
CA GLY A 213 -9.71 -2.77 -11.85
C GLY A 213 -8.96 -2.18 -13.03
N ALA A 214 -7.62 -2.15 -12.94
CA ALA A 214 -6.79 -1.72 -14.04
C ALA A 214 -6.88 -2.71 -15.22
N SER A 215 -6.72 -2.18 -16.44
CA SER A 215 -6.64 -2.99 -17.65
C SER A 215 -5.44 -3.92 -17.57
N ASP A 216 -5.58 -5.14 -18.06
CA ASP A 216 -4.48 -6.12 -18.14
C ASP A 216 -3.56 -5.87 -19.35
N SER A 217 -3.91 -4.93 -20.20
CA SER A 217 -3.10 -4.47 -21.33
C SER A 217 -3.20 -2.96 -21.46
N CYS A 218 -2.08 -2.33 -21.64
CA CYS A 218 -1.95 -0.92 -21.96
C CYS A 218 -0.83 -0.76 -22.99
N GLY A 219 -0.81 0.36 -23.72
CA GLY A 219 0.23 0.67 -24.69
C GLY A 219 1.57 1.01 -24.03
N GLU A 220 2.35 1.86 -24.66
CA GLU A 220 3.66 2.30 -24.13
C GLU A 220 3.50 3.14 -22.86
N GLN A 221 2.37 3.85 -22.70
CA GLN A 221 2.05 4.64 -21.50
C GLN A 221 0.93 3.96 -20.72
N CYS A 222 1.30 3.47 -19.54
CA CYS A 222 0.45 2.62 -18.71
C CYS A 222 0.13 3.22 -17.34
N GLY A 223 0.46 4.46 -17.10
CA GLY A 223 0.18 5.11 -15.83
C GLY A 223 0.74 6.51 -15.72
N PHE A 224 0.25 7.21 -14.72
CA PHE A 224 0.70 8.55 -14.33
C PHE A 224 0.86 8.62 -12.83
N VAL A 225 1.61 9.60 -12.35
CA VAL A 225 1.76 9.88 -10.92
C VAL A 225 1.83 11.38 -10.71
N ASP A 226 0.96 11.88 -9.84
CA ASP A 226 0.89 13.29 -9.47
C ASP A 226 1.04 13.50 -7.97
N VAL A 227 1.58 14.64 -7.62
CA VAL A 227 1.76 15.10 -6.25
C VAL A 227 0.85 16.28 -6.00
N PHE A 228 0.04 16.18 -4.95
CA PHE A 228 -0.92 17.20 -4.53
C PHE A 228 -0.61 17.72 -3.13
N THR A 229 -1.15 18.87 -2.79
CA THR A 229 -1.30 19.30 -1.40
C THR A 229 -2.41 18.52 -0.71
N ALA A 230 -2.47 18.56 0.62
CA ALA A 230 -3.53 17.89 1.40
C ALA A 230 -4.96 18.29 0.96
N ASN A 231 -5.17 19.53 0.49
CA ASN A 231 -6.47 20.01 -0.02
C ASN A 231 -6.71 19.71 -1.51
N GLY A 232 -5.85 18.91 -2.15
CA GLY A 232 -6.03 18.43 -3.52
C GLY A 232 -5.56 19.36 -4.63
N ARG A 233 -4.79 20.43 -4.33
CA ARG A 233 -4.20 21.27 -5.37
C ARG A 233 -2.96 20.60 -5.94
N LEU A 234 -2.89 20.44 -7.26
CA LEU A 234 -1.72 19.88 -7.95
C LEU A 234 -0.45 20.70 -7.65
N VAL A 235 0.61 20.01 -7.25
CA VAL A 235 1.94 20.57 -6.97
C VAL A 235 2.93 20.21 -8.07
N GLN A 236 2.93 18.91 -8.44
CA GLN A 236 3.93 18.37 -9.36
C GLN A 236 3.37 17.18 -10.12
N ARG A 237 3.75 17.03 -11.37
CA ARG A 237 3.60 15.80 -12.15
C ARG A 237 4.94 15.11 -12.19
N LEU A 238 4.97 13.81 -11.92
CA LEU A 238 6.18 13.04 -12.19
C LEU A 238 6.33 12.85 -13.70
N GLU A 239 7.57 12.72 -14.16
CA GLU A 239 7.89 12.47 -15.56
C GLU A 239 7.23 11.15 -16.01
N ASP A 240 6.30 11.25 -16.96
CA ASP A 240 5.58 10.12 -17.51
C ASP A 240 6.42 9.42 -18.61
N GLY A 241 6.24 8.10 -18.71
CA GLY A 241 6.98 7.31 -19.69
C GLY A 241 6.82 5.80 -19.48
N PRO A 242 7.55 4.98 -20.26
CA PRO A 242 7.43 3.52 -20.23
C PRO A 242 7.85 2.89 -18.89
N TRP A 243 8.42 3.65 -18.00
CA TRP A 243 8.76 3.25 -16.63
C TRP A 243 7.59 3.29 -15.64
N LEU A 244 6.42 3.82 -16.03
CA LEU A 244 5.18 3.77 -15.26
C LEU A 244 4.21 2.75 -15.88
N GLN A 245 4.05 1.60 -15.20
CA GLN A 245 3.32 0.43 -15.71
C GLN A 245 2.22 0.00 -14.72
N ALA A 246 1.06 0.69 -14.74
CA ALA A 246 0.00 0.58 -13.75
C ALA A 246 0.56 0.76 -12.32
N PRO A 247 1.11 1.95 -12.01
CA PRO A 247 1.77 2.22 -10.74
C PRO A 247 0.76 2.13 -9.58
N TRP A 248 1.17 1.46 -8.49
CA TRP A 248 0.36 1.37 -7.25
C TRP A 248 1.19 1.64 -6.00
N GLY A 249 2.33 0.97 -5.84
CA GLY A 249 3.19 1.15 -4.67
C GLY A 249 3.82 2.55 -4.64
N VAL A 250 3.81 3.19 -3.47
CA VAL A 250 4.45 4.50 -3.27
C VAL A 250 5.22 4.46 -1.97
N ALA A 251 6.50 4.82 -2.00
CA ALA A 251 7.31 4.96 -0.80
C ALA A 251 8.34 6.09 -0.98
N LEU A 252 8.58 6.87 0.07
CA LEU A 252 9.72 7.78 0.10
C LEU A 252 10.94 7.00 0.62
N ALA A 253 12.01 6.96 -0.17
CA ALA A 253 13.21 6.23 0.21
C ALA A 253 13.84 6.81 1.48
N ALA A 254 14.22 5.90 2.38
CA ALA A 254 14.90 6.25 3.62
C ALA A 254 16.27 6.87 3.33
N GLN A 255 16.81 7.59 4.31
CA GLN A 255 18.06 8.35 4.18
C GLN A 255 19.25 7.48 3.71
N ASP A 256 19.32 6.24 4.15
CA ASP A 256 20.45 5.35 3.87
C ASP A 256 20.06 4.21 2.89
N PHE A 257 19.21 4.50 1.90
CA PHE A 257 18.74 3.53 0.91
C PHE A 257 19.58 3.53 -0.39
N GLY A 258 20.90 3.73 -0.28
CA GLY A 258 21.81 3.70 -1.42
C GLY A 258 21.56 4.86 -2.41
N PHE A 259 21.76 4.62 -3.69
CA PHE A 259 21.68 5.65 -4.75
C PHE A 259 20.34 6.40 -4.83
N PHE A 260 19.27 5.81 -4.31
CA PHE A 260 17.93 6.41 -4.37
C PHE A 260 17.45 6.94 -3.03
N SER A 261 18.35 7.16 -2.07
CA SER A 261 18.03 7.84 -0.80
C SER A 261 17.28 9.14 -1.05
N HIS A 262 16.24 9.41 -0.23
CA HIS A 262 15.37 10.58 -0.32
C HIS A 262 14.52 10.72 -1.60
N ASN A 263 14.58 9.77 -2.52
CA ASN A 263 13.80 9.81 -3.75
C ASN A 263 12.44 9.11 -3.57
N LEU A 264 11.48 9.48 -4.42
CA LEU A 264 10.17 8.85 -4.42
C LEU A 264 10.23 7.56 -5.24
N LEU A 265 9.87 6.44 -4.62
CA LEU A 265 9.83 5.12 -5.24
C LEU A 265 8.40 4.78 -5.64
N ILE A 266 8.24 4.38 -6.89
CA ILE A 266 6.95 4.00 -7.48
C ILE A 266 7.01 2.55 -7.95
N GLY A 267 6.21 1.70 -7.32
CA GLY A 267 6.09 0.28 -7.66
C GLY A 267 5.06 0.05 -8.74
N ASN A 268 5.43 -0.69 -9.77
CA ASN A 268 4.62 -1.01 -10.93
C ASN A 268 3.99 -2.40 -10.83
N ARG A 269 2.67 -2.47 -10.99
CA ARG A 269 1.94 -3.74 -11.04
C ARG A 269 2.39 -4.60 -12.23
N PHE A 270 2.56 -3.99 -13.41
CA PHE A 270 3.09 -4.66 -14.58
C PHE A 270 4.62 -4.58 -14.61
N GLY A 271 5.25 -5.67 -15.03
CA GLY A 271 6.71 -5.77 -15.01
C GLY A 271 7.32 -5.89 -13.61
N GLY A 272 6.62 -5.43 -12.57
CA GLY A 272 7.07 -5.51 -11.18
C GLY A 272 8.30 -4.66 -10.87
N THR A 273 8.58 -3.65 -11.68
CA THR A 273 9.72 -2.74 -11.51
C THR A 273 9.41 -1.69 -10.45
N ILE A 274 10.45 -1.11 -9.87
CA ILE A 274 10.34 0.02 -8.93
C ILE A 274 11.11 1.18 -9.55
N ALA A 275 10.38 2.21 -9.97
CA ALA A 275 10.93 3.42 -10.57
C ALA A 275 11.23 4.47 -9.49
N ALA A 276 12.39 5.11 -9.55
CA ALA A 276 12.78 6.18 -8.65
C ALA A 276 12.64 7.55 -9.34
N PHE A 277 12.13 8.52 -8.59
CA PHE A 277 11.92 9.89 -9.05
C PHE A 277 12.51 10.89 -8.07
N ASP A 278 13.14 11.91 -8.62
CA ASP A 278 13.59 13.06 -7.85
C ASP A 278 12.39 13.82 -7.25
N THR A 279 12.39 13.99 -5.94
CA THR A 279 11.27 14.59 -5.20
C THR A 279 11.07 16.09 -5.47
N VAL A 280 12.09 16.79 -5.99
CA VAL A 280 12.05 18.23 -6.26
C VAL A 280 11.62 18.51 -7.69
N THR A 281 12.18 17.78 -8.64
CA THR A 281 11.97 18.02 -10.08
C THR A 281 10.91 17.10 -10.70
N GLY A 282 10.57 15.98 -10.05
CA GLY A 282 9.66 14.95 -10.59
C GLY A 282 10.28 14.11 -11.71
N ARG A 283 11.58 14.25 -11.98
CA ARG A 283 12.25 13.53 -13.06
C ARG A 283 12.48 12.07 -12.70
N PHE A 284 12.35 11.20 -13.70
CA PHE A 284 12.76 9.81 -13.58
C PHE A 284 14.28 9.69 -13.46
N LEU A 285 14.74 8.95 -12.45
CA LEU A 285 16.16 8.74 -12.17
C LEU A 285 16.67 7.37 -12.60
N GLY A 286 15.78 6.39 -12.66
CA GLY A 286 16.11 5.00 -12.99
C GLY A 286 15.22 4.02 -12.27
N ASN A 287 15.39 2.73 -12.53
CA ASN A 287 14.75 1.66 -11.77
C ASN A 287 15.71 1.15 -10.69
N LEU A 288 15.16 0.65 -9.58
CA LEU A 288 15.93 -0.14 -8.62
C LEU A 288 16.54 -1.36 -9.34
N LEU A 289 17.81 -1.62 -9.10
CA LEU A 289 18.56 -2.70 -9.72
C LEU A 289 18.82 -3.83 -8.73
N ASP A 290 18.92 -5.03 -9.24
CA ASP A 290 19.41 -6.18 -8.48
C ASP A 290 20.97 -6.17 -8.38
N ALA A 291 21.52 -7.12 -7.64
CA ALA A 291 22.97 -7.24 -7.47
C ALA A 291 23.74 -7.52 -8.78
N ALA A 292 23.06 -7.89 -9.86
CA ALA A 292 23.64 -8.11 -11.19
C ALA A 292 23.52 -6.85 -12.08
N GLY A 293 22.89 -5.78 -11.60
CA GLY A 293 22.68 -4.53 -12.33
C GLY A 293 21.48 -4.56 -13.28
N ALA A 294 20.59 -5.57 -13.16
CA ALA A 294 19.34 -5.62 -13.90
C ALA A 294 18.19 -5.00 -13.08
N PRO A 295 17.20 -4.37 -13.73
CA PRO A 295 16.03 -3.89 -13.02
C PRO A 295 15.34 -4.99 -12.20
N ILE A 296 15.07 -4.72 -10.93
CA ILE A 296 14.27 -5.62 -10.09
C ILE A 296 12.90 -5.80 -10.74
N ALA A 297 12.43 -7.06 -10.82
CA ALA A 297 11.14 -7.42 -11.40
C ALA A 297 10.39 -8.38 -10.47
N ILE A 298 9.46 -7.83 -9.68
CA ILE A 298 8.61 -8.59 -8.75
C ILE A 298 7.23 -8.73 -9.38
N SER A 299 6.91 -9.91 -9.92
CA SER A 299 5.62 -10.15 -10.58
C SER A 299 4.45 -9.79 -9.67
N GLY A 300 3.53 -8.96 -10.17
CA GLY A 300 2.33 -8.54 -9.44
C GLY A 300 2.63 -7.65 -8.23
N LEU A 301 3.65 -6.81 -8.30
CA LEU A 301 4.02 -5.88 -7.24
C LEU A 301 2.86 -4.93 -6.91
N TRP A 302 2.58 -4.79 -5.60
CA TRP A 302 1.58 -3.89 -5.04
C TRP A 302 2.18 -2.90 -4.04
N GLY A 303 2.05 -3.16 -2.77
CA GLY A 303 2.47 -2.27 -1.70
C GLY A 303 3.98 -2.14 -1.55
N LEU A 304 4.41 -0.93 -1.22
CA LEU A 304 5.78 -0.59 -0.83
C LEU A 304 5.72 0.25 0.45
N GLU A 305 6.54 -0.09 1.44
CA GLU A 305 6.66 0.70 2.67
C GLU A 305 8.01 0.47 3.35
N PHE A 306 8.63 1.53 3.84
CA PHE A 306 9.84 1.41 4.67
C PHE A 306 9.52 1.10 6.12
N ASP A 307 10.40 0.34 6.76
CA ASP A 307 10.38 0.21 8.22
C ASP A 307 10.86 1.52 8.86
N ASN A 308 9.92 2.32 9.36
CA ASN A 308 10.21 3.65 9.95
C ASN A 308 10.86 3.55 11.32
N ARG A 309 11.06 2.33 11.87
CA ARG A 309 11.76 2.17 13.13
C ARG A 309 13.25 2.35 12.91
N GLY A 310 13.88 3.20 13.71
CA GLY A 310 15.32 3.33 13.71
C GLY A 310 16.00 1.98 14.00
N SER A 311 17.24 1.81 13.57
CA SER A 311 18.03 0.59 13.72
C SER A 311 18.18 0.11 15.18
N ASN A 312 17.90 0.98 16.14
CA ASN A 312 18.03 0.72 17.59
C ASN A 312 16.72 0.26 18.26
N GLU A 313 15.60 0.18 17.53
CA GLU A 313 14.33 -0.26 18.13
C GLU A 313 14.16 -1.78 18.02
N ALA A 314 13.61 -2.38 19.08
CA ALA A 314 13.35 -3.82 19.11
C ALA A 314 12.42 -4.23 17.96
N GLY A 315 12.89 -5.13 17.11
CA GLY A 315 12.17 -5.61 15.92
C GLY A 315 12.38 -4.74 14.68
N SER A 316 13.28 -3.76 14.67
CA SER A 316 13.76 -3.13 13.44
C SER A 316 14.46 -4.18 12.57
N THR A 317 14.21 -4.11 11.25
CA THR A 317 14.94 -4.91 10.26
C THR A 317 16.14 -4.16 9.68
N ALA A 318 16.26 -2.87 10.00
CA ALA A 318 17.43 -2.11 9.62
C ALA A 318 18.65 -2.63 10.36
N SER A 319 19.69 -2.97 9.62
CA SER A 319 21.01 -3.32 10.15
C SER A 319 22.00 -2.23 9.76
N PRO A 320 22.92 -1.84 10.63
CA PRO A 320 23.99 -0.90 10.26
C PRO A 320 24.81 -1.32 9.03
N SER A 321 24.78 -2.62 8.72
CA SER A 321 25.52 -3.18 7.59
C SER A 321 24.68 -3.36 6.32
N THR A 322 23.34 -3.26 6.39
CA THR A 322 22.43 -3.51 5.26
C THR A 322 21.53 -2.31 4.94
N GLY A 323 21.58 -1.24 5.75
CA GLY A 323 20.70 -0.09 5.61
C GLY A 323 19.21 -0.40 5.90
N PRO A 324 18.31 0.53 5.58
CA PRO A 324 16.89 0.38 5.76
C PRO A 324 16.30 -0.65 4.79
N ALA A 325 15.25 -1.36 5.23
CA ALA A 325 14.56 -2.34 4.42
C ALA A 325 13.28 -1.73 3.81
N LEU A 326 13.13 -1.86 2.50
CA LEU A 326 11.89 -1.60 1.79
C LEU A 326 11.06 -2.89 1.76
N PHE A 327 9.92 -2.90 2.45
CA PHE A 327 8.97 -4.01 2.44
C PHE A 327 8.08 -3.90 1.22
N PHE A 328 7.71 -5.06 0.67
CA PHE A 328 6.78 -5.13 -0.46
C PHE A 328 5.75 -6.25 -0.31
N ALA A 329 4.61 -6.06 -0.93
CA ALA A 329 3.59 -7.08 -1.14
C ALA A 329 3.39 -7.31 -2.64
N ALA A 330 3.20 -8.56 -3.06
CA ALA A 330 3.01 -8.90 -4.46
C ALA A 330 2.07 -10.10 -4.66
N GLY A 331 1.17 -10.00 -5.65
CA GLY A 331 0.30 -11.07 -6.12
C GLY A 331 0.97 -11.85 -7.24
N ILE A 332 1.73 -12.88 -6.90
CA ILE A 332 2.46 -13.70 -7.88
C ILE A 332 1.56 -14.71 -8.60
N ASN A 333 2.08 -15.37 -9.63
CA ASN A 333 1.37 -16.40 -10.42
C ASN A 333 0.02 -15.91 -10.95
N GLY A 334 0.00 -14.72 -11.59
CA GLY A 334 -1.23 -14.14 -12.12
C GLY A 334 -2.24 -13.75 -11.02
N TYR A 335 -1.75 -13.31 -9.87
CA TYR A 335 -2.52 -12.93 -8.68
C TYR A 335 -3.22 -14.09 -7.95
N ALA A 336 -2.87 -15.35 -8.25
CA ALA A 336 -3.42 -16.50 -7.54
C ALA A 336 -2.77 -16.71 -6.17
N ASP A 337 -1.49 -16.36 -6.06
CA ASP A 337 -0.65 -16.58 -4.90
C ASP A 337 -0.05 -15.27 -4.38
N GLY A 338 0.67 -15.31 -3.27
CA GLY A 338 1.19 -14.12 -2.61
C GLY A 338 2.64 -14.18 -2.19
N LEU A 339 3.26 -13.02 -2.16
CA LEU A 339 4.61 -12.81 -1.66
C LEU A 339 4.63 -11.54 -0.79
N PHE A 340 5.25 -11.63 0.39
CA PHE A 340 5.61 -10.51 1.24
C PHE A 340 7.10 -10.63 1.55
N GLY A 341 7.86 -9.60 1.24
CA GLY A 341 9.31 -9.63 1.34
C GLY A 341 9.94 -8.26 1.57
N THR A 342 11.27 -8.24 1.50
CA THR A 342 12.08 -7.04 1.71
C THR A 342 13.13 -6.90 0.63
N LEU A 343 13.47 -5.66 0.31
CA LEU A 343 14.63 -5.26 -0.47
C LEU A 343 15.54 -4.42 0.43
N THR A 344 16.83 -4.68 0.38
CA THR A 344 17.85 -3.91 1.11
C THR A 344 18.95 -3.48 0.14
N PRO A 345 19.55 -2.31 0.33
CA PRO A 345 20.70 -1.89 -0.47
C PRO A 345 21.85 -2.90 -0.36
N VAL A 346 22.61 -3.07 -1.42
CA VAL A 346 23.86 -3.83 -1.37
C VAL A 346 24.99 -2.99 -0.76
N ALA A 347 25.96 -3.63 -0.12
CA ALA A 347 27.04 -2.94 0.59
C ALA A 347 27.84 -1.93 -0.29
N ALA A 348 27.90 -2.16 -1.60
CA ALA A 348 28.55 -1.24 -2.54
C ALA A 348 27.80 0.09 -2.71
N GLU A 349 26.46 0.08 -2.57
CA GLU A 349 25.63 1.29 -2.68
C GLU A 349 25.72 2.15 -1.41
N LEU A 350 25.85 1.52 -0.24
CA LEU A 350 25.97 2.21 1.05
C LEU A 350 27.32 2.97 1.17
N ASN A 351 28.36 2.51 0.46
CA ASN A 351 29.68 3.15 0.48
C ASN A 351 29.84 4.26 -0.56
N ALA A 352 28.90 4.44 -1.48
CA ALA A 352 28.98 5.44 -2.54
C ALA A 352 28.56 6.84 -2.08
N GLU A 353 27.86 6.96 -0.96
CA GLU A 353 27.34 8.23 -0.43
C GLU A 353 28.41 9.10 0.27
N ASP A 354 29.60 8.57 0.58
CA ASP A 354 30.67 9.30 1.26
C ASP A 354 31.52 10.20 0.32
N HIS A 355 31.07 10.41 -0.93
CA HIS A 355 31.90 11.09 -1.96
C HIS A 355 31.24 12.29 -2.65
N GLU A 356 30.17 12.92 -2.08
CA GLU A 356 29.71 14.25 -2.53
C GLU A 356 29.72 15.30 -1.42
#